data_6fa2dc8222a6345cd8d81d0bc901c924
#
_entry.id   6fa2dc8222a6345cd8d81d0bc901c924
#
_cell.length_a   1.000
_cell.length_b   1.000
_cell.length_c   1.000
_cell.angle_alpha   90.00
_cell.angle_beta   90.00
_cell.angle_gamma   90.00
#
_symmetry.space_group_name_H-M   'P 1'
#
loop_
_entity.id
_entity.type
_entity.pdbx_description
1 polymer ?
#
loop_
_entity_poly.entity_id
_entity_poly.type
_entity_poly.pdbx_seq_one_letter_code
_entity_poly.pdbx_strand_id
1 'polypeptide(L)'
;MVLLNKIKNKLRINYRKKRWPGLIEAYKQYLPVTKKTPIISLNEGNTPLILSESISKAKEEGRKAVICASTGNTSAAAAAYASRGGLKPYVLIPEGFVAQGKLAQALMYGAEIISINGNFDKALEIVRDLSSEHPIELVNSVNPYRIQGQKTAAFEIVDDLGIAPDWLCIPMGNA
;
A
#
# COMPACT_ATOMS: atom_id res chain seq x y z
N MET A 1 -22.65 20.19 26.64
CA MET A 1 -22.15 20.66 25.31
C MET A 1 -20.79 21.35 25.39
N VAL A 2 -20.50 22.21 26.35
CA VAL A 2 -19.23 22.94 26.50
C VAL A 2 -18.05 22.03 26.84
N LEU A 3 -18.22 20.97 27.61
CA LEU A 3 -17.17 20.04 28.03
C LEU A 3 -16.67 19.16 26.86
N LEU A 4 -17.59 18.69 26.01
CA LEU A 4 -17.26 17.91 24.80
C LEU A 4 -16.44 18.73 23.79
N ASN A 5 -16.73 20.02 23.63
CA ASN A 5 -15.98 20.90 22.75
C ASN A 5 -14.57 21.22 23.27
N LYS A 6 -14.39 21.29 24.59
CA LYS A 6 -13.05 21.45 25.21
C LYS A 6 -12.19 20.19 25.02
N ILE A 7 -12.77 19.00 25.11
CA ILE A 7 -12.06 17.72 24.89
C ILE A 7 -11.70 17.58 23.42
N LYS A 8 -12.62 17.86 22.48
CA LYS A 8 -12.34 17.85 21.04
C LYS A 8 -11.25 18.85 20.63
N ASN A 9 -11.22 20.05 21.22
CA ASN A 9 -10.18 21.02 20.94
C ASN A 9 -8.82 20.65 21.54
N LYS A 10 -8.77 19.96 22.68
CA LYS A 10 -7.53 19.51 23.29
C LYS A 10 -6.89 18.36 22.53
N LEU A 11 -7.70 17.44 21.97
CA LEU A 11 -7.25 16.34 21.10
C LEU A 11 -6.80 16.86 19.72
N ARG A 12 -7.55 17.77 19.09
CA ARG A 12 -7.16 18.38 17.80
C ARG A 12 -5.86 19.19 17.86
N ILE A 13 -5.56 19.85 18.97
CA ILE A 13 -4.37 20.70 19.11
C ILE A 13 -3.08 19.88 19.20
N ASN A 14 -3.12 18.66 19.74
CA ASN A 14 -1.93 17.82 19.86
C ASN A 14 -1.53 17.10 18.55
N TYR A 15 -2.48 16.77 17.70
CA TYR A 15 -2.18 16.08 16.43
C TYR A 15 -1.64 17.03 15.35
N ARG A 16 -2.04 18.29 15.32
CA ARG A 16 -1.56 19.25 14.31
C ARG A 16 -0.13 19.75 14.51
N LYS A 17 0.51 19.49 15.65
CA LYS A 17 1.88 19.99 15.96
C LYS A 17 3.00 19.00 15.64
N LYS A 18 2.74 17.72 15.43
CA LYS A 18 3.76 16.78 14.95
C LYS A 18 3.54 16.55 13.45
N ARG A 19 4.59 16.82 12.67
CA ARG A 19 4.63 16.45 11.25
C ARG A 19 4.32 14.95 11.17
N TRP A 20 3.31 14.57 10.41
CA TRP A 20 2.93 13.16 10.25
C TRP A 20 4.12 12.36 9.74
N PRO A 21 4.57 11.31 10.44
CA PRO A 21 5.81 10.61 10.11
C PRO A 21 5.63 9.56 9.00
N GLY A 22 4.42 9.37 8.51
CA GLY A 22 4.01 8.24 7.68
C GLY A 22 3.48 7.09 8.52
N LEU A 23 2.73 6.21 7.88
CA LEU A 23 1.90 5.21 8.52
C LEU A 23 2.72 4.12 9.23
N ILE A 24 3.79 3.63 8.60
CA ILE A 24 4.64 2.60 9.20
C ILE A 24 5.30 3.13 10.50
N GLU A 25 5.82 4.35 10.47
CA GLU A 25 6.47 4.92 11.65
C GLU A 25 5.46 5.20 12.77
N ALA A 26 4.23 5.65 12.43
CA ALA A 26 3.17 5.90 13.40
C ALA A 26 2.71 4.63 14.11
N TYR A 27 2.58 3.53 13.38
CA TYR A 27 1.98 2.27 13.87
C TYR A 27 2.94 1.08 13.90
N LYS A 28 4.26 1.30 13.84
CA LYS A 28 5.29 0.25 13.78
C LYS A 28 5.17 -0.84 14.85
N GLN A 29 4.67 -0.50 16.02
CA GLN A 29 4.48 -1.45 17.12
C GLN A 29 3.38 -2.51 16.83
N TYR A 30 2.47 -2.23 15.89
CA TYR A 30 1.37 -3.10 15.50
C TYR A 30 1.60 -3.78 14.14
N LEU A 31 2.73 -3.46 13.48
CA LEU A 31 3.06 -3.94 12.15
C LEU A 31 4.21 -4.96 12.22
N PRO A 32 4.30 -5.91 11.28
CA PRO A 32 5.35 -6.91 11.24
C PRO A 32 6.68 -6.33 10.71
N VAL A 33 7.11 -5.21 11.28
CA VAL A 33 8.36 -4.53 10.96
C VAL A 33 9.37 -4.67 12.10
N THR A 34 10.64 -4.77 11.77
CA THR A 34 11.75 -4.93 12.72
C THR A 34 12.63 -3.69 12.71
N LYS A 35 13.64 -3.65 13.59
CA LYS A 35 14.66 -2.58 13.57
C LYS A 35 15.50 -2.57 12.29
N LYS A 36 15.51 -3.67 11.54
CA LYS A 36 16.23 -3.81 10.27
C LYS A 36 15.36 -3.45 9.06
N THR A 37 14.03 -3.37 9.25
CA THR A 37 13.09 -3.03 8.17
C THR A 37 13.26 -1.56 7.79
N PRO A 38 13.68 -1.24 6.56
CA PRO A 38 13.79 0.15 6.12
C PRO A 38 12.38 0.77 6.00
N ILE A 39 12.17 1.92 6.63
CA ILE A 39 10.90 2.64 6.56
C ILE A 39 10.83 3.42 5.25
N ILE A 40 10.00 2.94 4.34
CA ILE A 40 9.74 3.60 3.06
C ILE A 40 8.37 4.28 3.17
N SER A 41 8.35 5.61 3.05
CA SER A 41 7.15 6.41 3.21
C SER A 41 7.06 7.51 2.15
N LEU A 42 5.86 7.80 1.74
CA LEU A 42 5.47 8.98 0.94
C LEU A 42 4.69 9.99 1.79
N ASN A 43 4.84 9.93 3.13
CA ASN A 43 4.07 10.65 4.13
C ASN A 43 2.57 10.31 4.05
N GLU A 44 2.30 9.07 3.74
CA GLU A 44 0.97 8.50 3.69
C GLU A 44 0.31 8.54 5.06
N GLY A 45 -0.98 8.58 5.06
CA GLY A 45 -1.87 8.72 6.19
C GLY A 45 -2.97 9.70 5.82
N ASN A 46 -4.16 9.54 6.37
CA ASN A 46 -5.40 10.16 5.96
C ASN A 46 -5.92 9.72 4.58
N THR A 47 -5.35 8.67 3.99
CA THR A 47 -5.87 8.00 2.79
C THR A 47 -5.43 6.54 2.76
N PRO A 48 -6.19 5.64 2.11
CA PRO A 48 -5.92 4.21 2.15
C PRO A 48 -4.56 3.86 1.56
N LEU A 49 -3.74 3.22 2.36
CA LEU A 49 -2.40 2.81 2.04
C LEU A 49 -2.28 1.31 2.02
N ILE A 50 -1.70 0.75 1.01
CA ILE A 50 -1.84 -0.69 0.80
C ILE A 50 -0.54 -1.42 0.50
N LEU A 51 0.53 -0.76 0.11
CA LEU A 51 1.71 -1.43 -0.43
C LEU A 51 3.04 -1.09 0.26
N SER A 52 3.02 -0.21 1.24
CA SER A 52 4.24 0.22 1.92
C SER A 52 4.92 -0.91 2.69
N GLU A 53 4.15 -1.74 3.39
CA GLU A 53 4.67 -2.88 4.15
C GLU A 53 5.27 -3.94 3.23
N SER A 54 4.59 -4.30 2.15
CA SER A 54 5.09 -5.26 1.16
C SER A 54 6.41 -4.81 0.55
N ILE A 55 6.53 -3.54 0.18
CA ILE A 55 7.75 -2.95 -0.37
C ILE A 55 8.87 -2.90 0.67
N SER A 56 8.55 -2.53 1.90
CA SER A 56 9.51 -2.47 3.00
C SER A 56 10.05 -3.87 3.32
N LYS A 57 9.19 -4.88 3.35
CA LYS A 57 9.59 -6.28 3.54
C LYS A 57 10.40 -6.82 2.37
N ALA A 58 9.99 -6.58 1.14
CA ALA A 58 10.75 -6.95 -0.05
C ALA A 58 12.19 -6.41 0.01
N LYS A 59 12.35 -5.17 0.43
CA LYS A 59 13.67 -4.55 0.58
C LYS A 59 14.47 -5.16 1.74
N GLU A 60 13.85 -5.45 2.88
CA GLU A 60 14.48 -6.14 4.02
C GLU A 60 15.00 -7.52 3.61
N GLU A 61 14.24 -8.24 2.78
CA GLU A 61 14.59 -9.57 2.25
C GLU A 61 15.58 -9.53 1.07
N GLY A 62 16.05 -8.34 0.69
CA GLY A 62 17.03 -8.17 -0.38
C GLY A 62 16.48 -8.34 -1.79
N ARG A 63 15.16 -8.28 -1.97
CA ARG A 63 14.52 -8.27 -3.28
C ARG A 63 15.00 -7.08 -4.10
N LYS A 64 15.06 -7.23 -5.42
CA LYS A 64 15.51 -6.18 -6.34
C LYS A 64 14.37 -5.49 -7.08
N ALA A 65 13.23 -6.14 -7.14
CA ALA A 65 12.08 -5.68 -7.89
C ALA A 65 10.78 -6.08 -7.21
N VAL A 66 9.69 -5.45 -7.62
CA VAL A 66 8.33 -5.86 -7.31
C VAL A 66 7.56 -6.08 -8.60
N ILE A 67 6.58 -6.96 -8.55
CA ILE A 67 5.73 -7.28 -9.70
C ILE A 67 4.26 -7.34 -9.28
N CYS A 68 3.38 -6.86 -10.14
CA CYS A 68 1.94 -7.04 -9.95
C CYS A 68 1.21 -7.23 -11.28
N ALA A 69 0.11 -7.99 -11.24
CA ALA A 69 -0.88 -8.03 -12.29
C ALA A 69 -2.02 -7.06 -11.91
N SER A 70 -2.08 -5.89 -12.51
CA SER A 70 -3.10 -4.88 -12.21
C SER A 70 -3.16 -3.78 -13.25
N THR A 71 -4.39 -3.42 -13.65
CA THR A 71 -4.67 -2.24 -14.50
C THR A 71 -5.16 -1.03 -13.70
N GLY A 72 -5.11 -1.10 -12.35
CA GLY A 72 -5.77 -0.15 -11.46
C GLY A 72 -4.85 0.55 -10.47
N ASN A 73 -5.42 0.99 -9.36
CA ASN A 73 -4.72 1.72 -8.30
C ASN A 73 -3.55 0.92 -7.69
N THR A 74 -3.64 -0.42 -7.70
CA THR A 74 -2.56 -1.28 -7.20
C THR A 74 -1.28 -1.09 -7.99
N SER A 75 -1.34 -1.01 -9.34
CA SER A 75 -0.16 -0.78 -10.17
C SER A 75 0.46 0.60 -9.94
N ALA A 76 -0.36 1.64 -9.83
CA ALA A 76 0.12 2.99 -9.56
C ALA A 76 0.79 3.09 -8.18
N ALA A 77 0.18 2.50 -7.14
CA ALA A 77 0.75 2.47 -5.81
C ALA A 77 2.02 1.61 -5.75
N ALA A 78 2.03 0.42 -6.36
CA ALA A 78 3.22 -0.43 -6.45
C ALA A 78 4.39 0.31 -7.07
N ALA A 79 4.15 1.00 -8.20
CA ALA A 79 5.16 1.78 -8.88
C ALA A 79 5.71 2.93 -8.00
N ALA A 80 4.83 3.71 -7.37
CA ALA A 80 5.22 4.84 -6.53
C ALA A 80 6.09 4.40 -5.35
N TYR A 81 5.66 3.39 -4.60
CA TYR A 81 6.38 2.92 -3.42
C TYR A 81 7.64 2.13 -3.76
N ALA A 82 7.62 1.30 -4.82
CA ALA A 82 8.80 0.59 -5.28
C ALA A 82 9.91 1.57 -5.69
N SER A 83 9.57 2.55 -6.51
CA SER A 83 10.53 3.60 -6.93
C SER A 83 11.06 4.38 -5.72
N ARG A 84 10.21 4.74 -4.76
CA ARG A 84 10.64 5.38 -3.51
C ARG A 84 11.56 4.47 -2.71
N GLY A 85 11.33 3.17 -2.72
CA GLY A 85 12.15 2.14 -2.07
C GLY A 85 13.43 1.79 -2.81
N GLY A 86 13.63 2.29 -4.02
CA GLY A 86 14.75 1.91 -4.88
C GLY A 86 14.63 0.49 -5.45
N LEU A 87 13.41 -0.02 -5.55
CA LEU A 87 13.08 -1.29 -6.21
C LEU A 87 12.51 -1.01 -7.61
N LYS A 88 12.77 -1.92 -8.56
CA LYS A 88 12.21 -1.79 -9.91
C LYS A 88 10.78 -2.32 -9.95
N PRO A 89 9.78 -1.50 -10.33
CA PRO A 89 8.40 -1.97 -10.45
C PRO A 89 8.10 -2.52 -11.84
N TYR A 90 7.50 -3.72 -11.87
CA TYR A 90 6.95 -4.36 -13.06
C TYR A 90 5.45 -4.49 -12.93
N VAL A 91 4.72 -4.18 -14.01
CA VAL A 91 3.26 -4.28 -14.07
C VAL A 91 2.88 -5.12 -15.27
N LEU A 92 2.27 -6.28 -15.02
CA LEU A 92 1.72 -7.13 -16.08
C LEU A 92 0.25 -6.77 -16.32
N ILE A 93 -0.11 -6.63 -17.58
CA ILE A 93 -1.47 -6.35 -18.02
C ILE A 93 -1.86 -7.26 -19.19
N PRO A 94 -3.12 -7.68 -19.27
CA PRO A 94 -3.64 -8.31 -20.47
C PRO A 94 -3.66 -7.33 -21.64
N GLU A 95 -3.34 -7.82 -22.82
CA GLU A 95 -3.43 -7.04 -24.07
C GLU A 95 -4.86 -6.54 -24.30
N GLY A 96 -5.02 -5.27 -24.68
CA GLY A 96 -6.32 -4.64 -24.95
C GLY A 96 -7.08 -4.12 -23.70
N PHE A 97 -6.65 -4.41 -22.48
CA PHE A 97 -7.30 -3.96 -21.25
C PHE A 97 -6.53 -2.79 -20.58
N VAL A 98 -6.46 -1.67 -21.26
CA VAL A 98 -5.69 -0.52 -20.75
C VAL A 98 -6.60 0.61 -20.32
N ALA A 99 -6.76 0.81 -19.02
CA ALA A 99 -7.25 2.08 -18.46
C ALA A 99 -6.10 3.10 -18.55
N GLN A 100 -5.99 3.82 -19.66
CA GLN A 100 -4.86 4.69 -20.01
C GLN A 100 -4.43 5.64 -18.88
N GLY A 101 -5.37 6.24 -18.14
CA GLY A 101 -5.06 7.19 -17.07
C GLY A 101 -4.37 6.56 -15.85
N LYS A 102 -4.71 5.31 -15.49
CA LYS A 102 -4.09 4.62 -14.34
C LYS A 102 -2.72 4.05 -14.69
N LEU A 103 -2.56 3.62 -15.93
CA LEU A 103 -1.28 3.14 -16.44
C LEU A 103 -0.27 4.28 -16.59
N ALA A 104 -0.72 5.47 -16.99
CA ALA A 104 0.11 6.67 -17.05
C ALA A 104 0.76 6.98 -15.69
N GLN A 105 0.03 6.82 -14.58
CA GLN A 105 0.61 7.02 -13.25
C GLN A 105 1.73 6.01 -12.94
N ALA A 106 1.52 4.73 -13.26
CA ALA A 106 2.56 3.71 -13.05
C ALA A 106 3.82 4.02 -13.88
N LEU A 107 3.64 4.43 -15.15
CA LEU A 107 4.74 4.84 -16.01
C LEU A 107 5.48 6.08 -15.48
N MET A 108 4.77 7.09 -14.99
CA MET A 108 5.38 8.30 -14.39
C MET A 108 6.26 7.97 -13.18
N TYR A 109 5.94 6.92 -12.44
CA TYR A 109 6.76 6.40 -11.35
C TYR A 109 7.82 5.38 -11.78
N GLY A 110 8.07 5.26 -13.10
CA GLY A 110 9.13 4.42 -13.63
C GLY A 110 8.83 2.93 -13.69
N ALA A 111 7.55 2.53 -13.66
CA ALA A 111 7.19 1.14 -13.86
C ALA A 111 7.43 0.68 -15.30
N GLU A 112 7.91 -0.52 -15.44
CA GLU A 112 7.96 -1.23 -16.70
C GLU A 112 6.65 -2.00 -16.90
N ILE A 113 5.92 -1.65 -17.96
CA ILE A 113 4.64 -2.27 -18.29
C ILE A 113 4.88 -3.39 -19.29
N ILE A 114 4.41 -4.58 -18.95
CA ILE A 114 4.53 -5.78 -19.77
C ILE A 114 3.12 -6.22 -20.18
N SER A 115 2.84 -6.12 -21.46
CA SER A 115 1.60 -6.63 -22.03
C SER A 115 1.73 -8.12 -22.32
N ILE A 116 0.73 -8.90 -21.93
CA ILE A 116 0.68 -10.34 -22.16
C ILE A 116 -0.53 -10.71 -23.03
N ASN A 117 -0.36 -11.72 -23.87
CA ASN A 117 -1.48 -12.34 -24.56
C ASN A 117 -2.21 -13.27 -23.59
N GLY A 118 -3.44 -12.91 -23.20
CA GLY A 118 -4.26 -13.64 -22.24
C GLY A 118 -5.18 -12.74 -21.45
N ASN A 119 -5.80 -13.33 -20.43
CA ASN A 119 -6.67 -12.62 -19.49
C ASN A 119 -5.94 -12.26 -18.19
N PHE A 120 -6.67 -11.68 -17.24
CA PHE A 120 -6.15 -11.31 -15.92
C PHE A 120 -5.64 -12.52 -15.12
N ASP A 121 -6.32 -13.68 -15.21
CA ASP A 121 -5.92 -14.87 -14.47
C ASP A 121 -4.57 -15.39 -14.98
N LYS A 122 -4.34 -15.33 -16.30
CA LYS A 122 -3.04 -15.68 -16.89
C LYS A 122 -1.93 -14.70 -16.45
N ALA A 123 -2.23 -13.41 -16.39
CA ALA A 123 -1.29 -12.44 -15.84
C ALA A 123 -0.93 -12.74 -14.38
N LEU A 124 -1.92 -13.11 -13.56
CA LEU A 124 -1.73 -13.45 -12.17
C LEU A 124 -0.92 -14.75 -11.98
N GLU A 125 -1.13 -15.75 -12.83
CA GLU A 125 -0.32 -16.97 -12.88
C GLU A 125 1.15 -16.63 -13.15
N ILE A 126 1.42 -15.90 -14.23
CA ILE A 126 2.78 -15.52 -14.62
C ILE A 126 3.50 -14.75 -13.50
N VAL A 127 2.84 -13.78 -12.85
CA VAL A 127 3.51 -13.01 -11.78
C VAL A 127 3.78 -13.87 -10.54
N ARG A 128 2.97 -14.90 -10.26
CA ARG A 128 3.24 -15.88 -9.21
C ARG A 128 4.47 -16.72 -9.52
N ASP A 129 4.55 -17.26 -10.74
CA ASP A 129 5.68 -18.07 -11.19
C ASP A 129 6.98 -17.26 -11.11
N LEU A 130 6.98 -16.06 -11.68
CA LEU A 130 8.15 -15.17 -11.63
C LEU A 130 8.57 -14.82 -10.21
N SER A 131 7.64 -14.61 -9.29
CA SER A 131 7.96 -14.30 -7.90
C SER A 131 8.49 -15.50 -7.13
N SER A 132 8.17 -16.73 -7.54
CA SER A 132 8.70 -17.96 -6.94
C SER A 132 10.11 -18.31 -7.40
N GLU A 133 10.44 -17.98 -8.64
CA GLU A 133 11.71 -18.35 -9.29
C GLU A 133 12.78 -17.26 -9.19
N HIS A 134 12.39 -16.01 -8.95
CA HIS A 134 13.29 -14.86 -8.98
C HIS A 134 13.18 -13.99 -7.70
N PRO A 135 14.19 -13.18 -7.38
CA PRO A 135 14.17 -12.27 -6.23
C PRO A 135 13.26 -11.04 -6.49
N ILE A 136 12.02 -11.31 -6.85
CA ILE A 136 10.97 -10.34 -7.16
C ILE A 136 9.83 -10.54 -6.18
N GLU A 137 9.33 -9.48 -5.57
CA GLU A 137 8.20 -9.55 -4.65
C GLU A 137 6.87 -9.36 -5.37
N LEU A 138 5.94 -10.28 -5.13
CA LEU A 138 4.57 -10.18 -5.64
C LEU A 138 3.74 -9.23 -4.76
N VAL A 139 3.25 -8.14 -5.34
CA VAL A 139 2.49 -7.12 -4.59
C VAL A 139 1.01 -7.03 -5.03
N ASN A 140 0.41 -8.18 -5.28
CA ASN A 140 -1.02 -8.32 -5.55
C ASN A 140 -1.85 -8.49 -4.27
N SER A 141 -3.17 -8.58 -4.44
CA SER A 141 -4.14 -8.82 -3.35
C SER A 141 -3.90 -10.10 -2.54
N VAL A 142 -3.17 -11.04 -3.09
CA VAL A 142 -2.79 -12.31 -2.45
C VAL A 142 -1.61 -12.16 -1.47
N ASN A 143 -0.93 -11.02 -1.46
CA ASN A 143 0.20 -10.79 -0.56
C ASN A 143 -0.29 -10.56 0.88
N PRO A 144 0.16 -11.35 1.88
CA PRO A 144 -0.32 -11.24 3.26
C PRO A 144 -0.01 -9.89 3.92
N TYR A 145 1.05 -9.21 3.52
CA TYR A 145 1.38 -7.87 4.02
C TYR A 145 0.37 -6.81 3.61
N ARG A 146 -0.45 -7.07 2.58
CA ARG A 146 -1.56 -6.18 2.22
C ARG A 146 -2.57 -6.03 3.36
N ILE A 147 -2.93 -7.13 4.03
CA ILE A 147 -3.86 -7.09 5.18
C ILE A 147 -3.24 -6.31 6.33
N GLN A 148 -1.93 -6.45 6.53
CA GLN A 148 -1.23 -5.69 7.57
C GLN A 148 -1.26 -4.19 7.31
N GLY A 149 -1.15 -3.77 6.05
CA GLY A 149 -1.34 -2.37 5.67
C GLY A 149 -2.79 -1.91 5.81
N GLN A 150 -3.74 -2.69 5.31
CA GLN A 150 -5.17 -2.32 5.34
C GLN A 150 -5.74 -2.17 6.75
N LYS A 151 -5.30 -2.97 7.73
CA LYS A 151 -5.76 -2.84 9.12
C LYS A 151 -5.46 -1.48 9.74
N THR A 152 -4.49 -0.74 9.23
CA THR A 152 -4.15 0.59 9.74
C THR A 152 -5.25 1.62 9.51
N ALA A 153 -6.15 1.39 8.55
CA ALA A 153 -7.35 2.20 8.40
C ALA A 153 -8.24 2.17 9.66
N ALA A 154 -8.32 1.01 10.33
CA ALA A 154 -9.03 0.91 11.60
C ALA A 154 -8.32 1.70 12.71
N PHE A 155 -6.99 1.74 12.71
CA PHE A 155 -6.24 2.54 13.68
C PHE A 155 -6.49 4.03 13.48
N GLU A 156 -6.45 4.53 12.25
CA GLU A 156 -6.73 5.94 11.94
C GLU A 156 -8.16 6.33 12.33
N ILE A 157 -9.15 5.45 12.09
CA ILE A 157 -10.54 5.66 12.50
C ILE A 157 -10.66 5.78 14.02
N VAL A 158 -10.04 4.88 14.77
CA VAL A 158 -10.08 4.90 16.23
C VAL A 158 -9.35 6.13 16.78
N ASP A 159 -8.21 6.49 16.19
CA ASP A 159 -7.43 7.67 16.58
C ASP A 159 -8.20 8.97 16.33
N ASP A 160 -8.94 9.06 15.22
CA ASP A 160 -9.74 10.25 14.88
C ASP A 160 -11.01 10.36 15.73
N LEU A 161 -11.68 9.25 16.01
CA LEU A 161 -12.88 9.20 16.83
C LEU A 161 -12.57 9.25 18.33
N GLY A 162 -11.41 8.78 18.76
CA GLY A 162 -11.02 8.59 20.17
C GLY A 162 -11.63 7.36 20.85
N ILE A 163 -12.46 6.62 20.12
CA ILE A 163 -13.11 5.35 20.56
C ILE A 163 -13.29 4.43 19.36
N ALA A 164 -13.40 3.13 19.61
CA ALA A 164 -13.82 2.20 18.56
C ALA A 164 -15.31 2.44 18.24
N PRO A 165 -15.68 2.54 16.96
CA PRO A 165 -17.10 2.68 16.58
C PRO A 165 -17.86 1.36 16.81
N ASP A 166 -19.13 1.44 17.17
CA ASP A 166 -20.02 0.26 17.29
C ASP A 166 -20.26 -0.37 15.91
N TRP A 167 -20.28 0.44 14.86
CA TRP A 167 -20.52 0.02 13.49
C TRP A 167 -19.56 0.71 12.54
N LEU A 168 -18.99 -0.06 11.61
CA LEU A 168 -18.19 0.44 10.50
C LEU A 168 -18.77 -0.08 9.18
N CYS A 169 -19.38 0.82 8.40
CA CYS A 169 -19.94 0.51 7.09
C CYS A 169 -18.94 0.91 6.00
N ILE A 170 -18.44 -0.06 5.25
CA ILE A 170 -17.51 0.18 4.14
C ILE A 170 -18.00 -0.51 2.88
N PRO A 171 -17.73 0.05 1.69
CA PRO A 171 -17.93 -0.67 0.44
C PRO A 171 -16.99 -1.89 0.40
N MET A 172 -17.55 -3.07 0.23
CA MET A 172 -16.78 -4.30 0.04
C MET A 172 -16.83 -4.72 -1.42
N GLY A 173 -15.68 -4.73 -2.08
CA GLY A 173 -15.56 -5.22 -3.44
C GLY A 173 -14.56 -6.37 -3.51
N ASN A 174 -13.31 -6.04 -3.44
CA ASN A 174 -12.23 -7.00 -3.59
C ASN A 174 -11.47 -7.08 -2.26
N ALA A 175 -11.99 -7.90 -1.36
CA ALA A 175 -11.39 -8.11 -0.05
C ALA A 175 -10.29 -9.17 -0.12
#